data_9991edd18aa3538a086140292ed40582
#
_entry.id   9991edd18aa3538a086140292ed40582
#
_cell.length_a   1.000
_cell.length_b   1.000
_cell.length_c   1.000
_cell.angle_alpha   90.00
_cell.angle_beta   90.00
_cell.angle_gamma   90.00
#
_symmetry.space_group_name_H-M   'P 1'
#
loop_
_entity.id
_entity.type
_entity.pdbx_description
1 polymer ?
#
loop_
_entity_poly.entity_id
_entity_poly.type
_entity_poly.pdbx_seq_one_letter_code
_entity_poly.pdbx_strand_id
1 'polypeptide(L)'
;MAIVQISRIQHRRGLAENLPQLSHAELGWVTDSRSLYIGNGPTSAGAPIVGNTQVLTEHSNIVSLLNYTYEGNATSTVQTGVTAGTPTVRKLQDRLDDHVSVIDFGASGNGSVDDTAAIDRAMYELFVKDTTQKARRSLYFPAGVYKVTAPIKLPTWATIFGDGPGKTLIQYSETQTNATATATLSGGAVASIAVSAGGAGYATAPVVTITGNGSSATATATVVAGVVTAITVTAGGSGYSTATVSITSSTTAGHDSCVMRTADSKNQISPNIGNNSAIQPQSLVVSNLCIKTTDTTHLLQDCIQIDSTLNSYFENVAFMGTYVNGAGLNSTDRPAAVKVTQTNALKTRNITFNNCQFLGVPIGVYTNDTVEGFNFTNCNFDVMNRGLWLGESASAGTGPTSFKIMGSLFKAIDYEAINVDDGTGIYSVGNTFDDVGNNSTGESGTPVADVINYASSNVSNCTSISDNFKRPDNKIGTFDRIATNNADVYYNIPNKKQVWGKHEARIPTSVTLADNQTAVTTGLTFAEASINDVKISYKIIRGTESRVGTLEIAIKSGASSISDDYEQTAATGVSFTVTHSGGIATLKYTTTNTGATASFVNAIEIFN
;
A
#
# COMPACT_ATOMS: atom_id res chain seq x y z
N MET A 1 71.63 -37.32 -33.30
CA MET A 1 71.10 -37.33 -31.89
C MET A 1 69.73 -38.01 -31.91
N ALA A 2 69.67 -39.20 -31.34
CA ALA A 2 68.40 -39.92 -31.27
C ALA A 2 67.47 -39.16 -30.27
N ILE A 3 66.29 -38.86 -30.71
CA ILE A 3 65.24 -38.33 -29.83
C ILE A 3 64.88 -39.44 -28.84
N VAL A 4 65.21 -39.24 -27.58
CA VAL A 4 64.85 -40.15 -26.52
C VAL A 4 63.30 -40.22 -26.50
N GLN A 5 62.82 -41.43 -26.66
CA GLN A 5 61.38 -41.75 -26.60
C GLN A 5 60.81 -41.23 -25.29
N ILE A 6 59.95 -40.30 -25.37
CA ILE A 6 59.20 -39.81 -24.19
C ILE A 6 58.35 -40.99 -23.74
N SER A 7 58.70 -41.58 -22.62
CA SER A 7 57.87 -42.62 -21.98
C SER A 7 56.50 -42.08 -21.72
N ARG A 8 55.45 -42.78 -22.13
CA ARG A 8 54.05 -42.43 -21.88
C ARG A 8 53.79 -42.47 -20.39
N ILE A 9 53.69 -41.31 -19.77
CA ILE A 9 53.32 -41.21 -18.34
C ILE A 9 51.86 -41.59 -18.25
N GLN A 10 51.54 -42.72 -17.64
CA GLN A 10 50.17 -43.08 -17.27
C GLN A 10 49.98 -42.69 -15.83
N HIS A 11 48.99 -41.84 -15.62
CA HIS A 11 48.49 -41.51 -14.25
C HIS A 11 47.51 -42.58 -13.80
N ARG A 12 47.42 -42.80 -12.49
CA ARG A 12 46.34 -43.65 -11.93
C ARG A 12 45.00 -43.01 -12.22
N ARG A 13 44.01 -43.79 -12.54
CA ARG A 13 42.63 -43.37 -12.78
C ARG A 13 41.64 -44.34 -12.17
N GLY A 14 40.52 -43.84 -11.63
CA GLY A 14 39.50 -44.65 -11.00
C GLY A 14 38.37 -43.80 -10.47
N LEU A 15 37.48 -44.40 -9.69
CA LEU A 15 36.42 -43.72 -8.98
C LEU A 15 36.97 -43.10 -7.69
N ALA A 16 36.31 -42.06 -7.16
CA ALA A 16 36.70 -41.37 -5.93
C ALA A 16 36.84 -42.33 -4.73
N GLU A 17 35.88 -43.25 -4.59
CA GLU A 17 35.87 -44.27 -3.53
C GLU A 17 37.07 -45.22 -3.54
N ASN A 18 37.71 -45.38 -4.69
CA ASN A 18 38.82 -46.29 -4.90
C ASN A 18 40.19 -45.57 -4.99
N LEU A 19 40.25 -44.27 -4.67
CA LEU A 19 41.48 -43.49 -4.71
C LEU A 19 42.42 -43.92 -3.56
N PRO A 20 43.53 -44.62 -3.85
CA PRO A 20 44.47 -45.03 -2.80
C PRO A 20 45.29 -43.82 -2.31
N GLN A 21 46.04 -44.01 -1.24
CA GLN A 21 47.12 -43.10 -0.89
C GLN A 21 48.13 -43.11 -2.04
N LEU A 22 48.26 -41.98 -2.71
CA LEU A 22 49.25 -41.82 -3.78
C LEU A 22 50.64 -41.64 -3.20
N SER A 23 51.66 -42.13 -3.95
CA SER A 23 53.05 -41.88 -3.59
C SER A 23 53.39 -40.37 -3.69
N HIS A 24 54.51 -39.96 -3.13
CA HIS A 24 54.96 -38.55 -3.21
C HIS A 24 55.01 -38.06 -4.66
N ALA A 25 54.31 -36.97 -4.94
CA ALA A 25 54.14 -36.35 -6.26
C ALA A 25 53.51 -37.26 -7.34
N GLU A 26 52.95 -38.43 -6.97
CA GLU A 26 52.16 -39.25 -7.89
C GLU A 26 50.82 -38.59 -8.19
N LEU A 27 50.40 -38.60 -9.47
CA LEU A 27 49.14 -38.03 -9.91
C LEU A 27 48.06 -39.13 -10.04
N GLY A 28 46.87 -38.86 -9.51
CA GLY A 28 45.67 -39.69 -9.64
C GLY A 28 44.51 -38.92 -10.25
N TRP A 29 43.90 -39.45 -11.32
CA TRP A 29 42.70 -38.88 -11.93
C TRP A 29 41.46 -39.64 -11.47
N VAL A 30 40.54 -38.91 -10.84
CA VAL A 30 39.24 -39.43 -10.41
C VAL A 30 38.21 -39.15 -11.50
N THR A 31 37.67 -40.21 -12.09
CA THR A 31 36.88 -40.11 -13.33
C THR A 31 35.43 -39.67 -13.10
N ASP A 32 34.83 -40.03 -12.00
CA ASP A 32 33.45 -39.66 -11.61
C ASP A 32 33.32 -38.20 -11.19
N SER A 33 34.29 -37.67 -10.45
CA SER A 33 34.31 -36.27 -10.01
C SER A 33 35.16 -35.35 -10.88
N ARG A 34 35.83 -35.90 -11.92
CA ARG A 34 36.78 -35.18 -12.80
C ARG A 34 37.86 -34.42 -12.02
N SER A 35 38.34 -35.02 -10.94
CA SER A 35 39.28 -34.38 -10.03
C SER A 35 40.65 -34.96 -10.19
N LEU A 36 41.70 -34.10 -10.15
CA LEU A 36 43.08 -34.47 -10.16
C LEU A 36 43.65 -34.40 -8.73
N TYR A 37 44.36 -35.43 -8.33
CA TYR A 37 45.03 -35.49 -7.03
C TYR A 37 46.53 -35.71 -7.19
N ILE A 38 47.30 -35.15 -6.24
CA ILE A 38 48.72 -35.38 -6.09
C ILE A 38 48.99 -35.94 -4.71
N GLY A 39 49.81 -36.99 -4.64
CA GLY A 39 50.19 -37.58 -3.37
C GLY A 39 51.15 -36.69 -2.58
N ASN A 40 50.83 -36.45 -1.30
CA ASN A 40 51.64 -35.61 -0.42
C ASN A 40 52.96 -36.29 0.00
N GLY A 41 53.03 -37.61 -0.06
CA GLY A 41 54.15 -38.38 0.47
C GLY A 41 54.11 -38.51 2.01
N PRO A 42 55.12 -39.15 2.59
CA PRO A 42 55.21 -39.33 4.03
C PRO A 42 55.70 -38.06 4.74
N THR A 43 55.28 -37.89 5.99
CA THR A 43 55.76 -36.77 6.84
C THR A 43 57.26 -36.81 7.07
N SER A 44 57.87 -37.97 7.02
CA SER A 44 59.33 -38.14 7.09
C SER A 44 60.08 -37.53 5.91
N ALA A 45 59.39 -37.27 4.78
CA ALA A 45 59.92 -36.57 3.61
C ALA A 45 59.54 -35.07 3.59
N GLY A 46 59.02 -34.53 4.69
CA GLY A 46 58.69 -33.11 4.83
C GLY A 46 57.25 -32.74 4.44
N ALA A 47 56.37 -33.70 4.14
CA ALA A 47 54.97 -33.39 3.91
C ALA A 47 54.28 -32.93 5.21
N PRO A 48 53.50 -31.86 5.20
CA PRO A 48 52.80 -31.36 6.41
C PRO A 48 51.74 -32.35 6.91
N ILE A 49 51.13 -33.11 6.03
CA ILE A 49 50.16 -34.16 6.31
C ILE A 49 50.30 -35.32 5.31
N VAL A 50 50.01 -36.54 5.75
CA VAL A 50 49.89 -37.72 4.86
C VAL A 50 48.56 -37.59 4.14
N GLY A 51 48.48 -38.00 2.89
CA GLY A 51 47.25 -38.00 2.08
C GLY A 51 47.44 -37.52 0.67
N ASN A 52 46.35 -37.25 0.01
CA ASN A 52 46.31 -36.73 -1.35
C ASN A 52 45.80 -35.30 -1.33
N THR A 53 46.47 -34.40 -2.04
CA THR A 53 46.01 -33.02 -2.22
C THR A 53 45.30 -32.93 -3.56
N GLN A 54 44.09 -32.39 -3.56
CA GLN A 54 43.34 -32.12 -4.78
C GLN A 54 43.95 -30.93 -5.53
N VAL A 55 44.24 -31.11 -6.80
CA VAL A 55 44.61 -30.02 -7.70
C VAL A 55 43.35 -29.43 -8.30
N LEU A 56 43.18 -28.14 -8.18
CA LEU A 56 42.01 -27.45 -8.72
C LEU A 56 42.05 -27.46 -10.25
N THR A 57 40.97 -27.93 -10.85
CA THR A 57 40.76 -27.95 -12.31
C THR A 57 39.53 -27.08 -12.65
N GLU A 58 39.28 -26.88 -13.93
CA GLU A 58 38.06 -26.18 -14.39
C GLU A 58 36.75 -26.85 -13.95
N HIS A 59 36.81 -28.14 -13.57
CA HIS A 59 35.66 -28.88 -13.05
C HIS A 59 35.57 -28.87 -11.53
N SER A 60 36.54 -28.27 -10.83
CA SER A 60 36.52 -28.17 -9.36
C SER A 60 35.60 -27.06 -8.93
N ASN A 61 34.66 -27.35 -8.00
CA ASN A 61 33.91 -26.30 -7.35
C ASN A 61 34.81 -25.55 -6.34
N ILE A 62 35.53 -24.56 -6.84
CA ILE A 62 36.51 -23.78 -6.08
C ILE A 62 35.82 -23.09 -4.88
N VAL A 63 34.60 -22.58 -5.08
CA VAL A 63 33.88 -21.83 -4.06
C VAL A 63 33.56 -22.68 -2.83
N SER A 64 33.19 -23.96 -3.03
CA SER A 64 32.92 -24.90 -1.94
C SER A 64 34.17 -25.40 -1.22
N LEU A 65 35.35 -25.28 -1.84
CA LEU A 65 36.62 -25.75 -1.28
C LEU A 65 37.36 -24.66 -0.51
N LEU A 66 37.18 -23.39 -0.88
CA LEU A 66 37.89 -22.29 -0.24
C LEU A 66 37.28 -21.93 1.11
N ASN A 67 38.17 -21.61 2.05
CA ASN A 67 37.83 -21.05 3.32
C ASN A 67 37.90 -19.52 3.25
N TYR A 68 37.00 -18.87 4.00
CA TYR A 68 36.92 -17.43 4.15
C TYR A 68 37.06 -17.06 5.64
N THR A 69 37.93 -16.11 5.91
CA THR A 69 38.09 -15.47 7.20
C THR A 69 37.94 -13.97 7.00
N TYR A 70 37.11 -13.31 7.79
CA TYR A 70 37.01 -11.86 7.72
C TYR A 70 38.24 -11.21 8.32
N GLU A 71 39.00 -10.48 7.53
CA GLU A 71 40.26 -9.87 7.96
C GLU A 71 40.11 -8.37 8.30
N GLY A 72 39.00 -7.75 7.90
CA GLY A 72 38.78 -6.32 8.10
C GLY A 72 39.71 -5.46 7.24
N ASN A 73 40.10 -4.31 7.78
CA ASN A 73 41.08 -3.44 7.13
C ASN A 73 42.51 -3.94 7.46
N ALA A 74 43.42 -3.92 6.47
CA ALA A 74 44.80 -4.34 6.59
C ALA A 74 45.62 -3.69 7.75
N THR A 75 45.12 -2.61 8.32
CA THR A 75 45.72 -1.88 9.45
C THR A 75 45.07 -2.17 10.81
N SER A 76 44.02 -2.99 10.86
CA SER A 76 43.33 -3.34 12.12
C SER A 76 43.19 -4.86 12.27
N THR A 77 43.55 -5.38 13.41
CA THR A 77 43.28 -6.75 13.81
C THR A 77 41.83 -6.88 14.25
N VAL A 78 41.01 -7.61 13.51
CA VAL A 78 39.63 -7.90 13.90
C VAL A 78 39.58 -9.26 14.56
N GLN A 79 39.13 -9.31 15.80
CA GLN A 79 38.90 -10.58 16.50
C GLN A 79 37.55 -11.16 16.00
N THR A 80 37.61 -12.16 15.12
CA THR A 80 36.42 -12.83 14.56
C THR A 80 36.06 -14.12 15.29
N GLY A 81 36.95 -14.67 16.10
CA GLY A 81 36.74 -15.85 16.95
C GLY A 81 36.74 -15.53 18.42
N VAL A 82 36.74 -16.56 19.26
CA VAL A 82 36.76 -16.42 20.72
C VAL A 82 38.06 -15.71 21.19
N THR A 83 39.15 -15.90 20.45
CA THR A 83 40.40 -15.17 20.65
C THR A 83 40.91 -14.61 19.35
N ALA A 84 41.80 -13.62 19.39
CA ALA A 84 42.43 -13.06 18.19
C ALA A 84 43.27 -14.10 17.42
N GLY A 85 43.82 -15.10 18.10
CA GLY A 85 44.61 -16.17 17.50
C GLY A 85 43.81 -17.34 16.91
N THR A 86 42.51 -17.36 17.11
CA THR A 86 41.59 -18.40 16.63
C THR A 86 40.45 -17.80 15.85
N PRO A 87 40.68 -17.25 14.66
CA PRO A 87 39.63 -16.61 13.87
C PRO A 87 38.53 -17.61 13.45
N THR A 88 37.32 -17.12 13.31
CA THR A 88 36.21 -17.91 12.77
C THR A 88 36.41 -18.11 11.28
N VAL A 89 36.57 -19.37 10.88
CA VAL A 89 36.70 -19.76 9.48
C VAL A 89 35.39 -20.31 8.97
N ARG A 90 34.91 -19.79 7.83
CA ARG A 90 33.72 -20.27 7.13
C ARG A 90 34.11 -20.77 5.73
N LYS A 91 33.31 -21.63 5.12
CA LYS A 91 33.44 -21.86 3.70
C LYS A 91 33.05 -20.64 2.91
N LEU A 92 33.71 -20.38 1.78
CA LEU A 92 33.35 -19.24 0.93
C LEU A 92 31.93 -19.39 0.39
N GLN A 93 31.48 -20.61 0.07
CA GLN A 93 30.10 -20.90 -0.33
C GLN A 93 29.09 -20.42 0.77
N ASP A 94 29.32 -20.80 2.05
CA ASP A 94 28.45 -20.40 3.15
C ASP A 94 28.40 -18.88 3.34
N ARG A 95 29.49 -18.18 2.99
CA ARG A 95 29.55 -16.71 3.04
C ARG A 95 28.77 -16.07 1.90
N LEU A 96 28.81 -16.64 0.69
CA LEU A 96 28.04 -16.19 -0.46
C LEU A 96 26.53 -16.44 -0.25
N ASP A 97 26.21 -17.59 0.33
CA ASP A 97 24.81 -17.98 0.62
C ASP A 97 24.14 -17.15 1.74
N ASP A 98 24.88 -16.25 2.41
CA ASP A 98 24.27 -15.30 3.35
C ASP A 98 23.30 -14.35 2.64
N HIS A 99 23.51 -14.05 1.35
CA HIS A 99 22.67 -13.22 0.50
C HIS A 99 22.21 -14.02 -0.71
N VAL A 100 20.96 -14.40 -0.70
CA VAL A 100 20.36 -15.20 -1.77
C VAL A 100 19.66 -14.29 -2.75
N SER A 101 20.00 -14.39 -4.03
CA SER A 101 19.39 -13.59 -5.10
C SER A 101 18.27 -14.37 -5.79
N VAL A 102 17.24 -13.67 -6.23
CA VAL A 102 16.18 -14.25 -7.08
C VAL A 102 16.74 -14.79 -8.41
N ILE A 103 17.88 -14.26 -8.87
CA ILE A 103 18.59 -14.71 -10.07
C ILE A 103 19.14 -16.13 -9.88
N ASP A 104 19.53 -16.53 -8.66
CA ASP A 104 19.98 -17.87 -8.33
C ASP A 104 18.89 -18.93 -8.56
N PHE A 105 17.63 -18.51 -8.59
CA PHE A 105 16.45 -19.32 -8.90
C PHE A 105 16.02 -19.24 -10.37
N GLY A 106 16.78 -18.51 -11.20
CA GLY A 106 16.54 -18.39 -12.63
C GLY A 106 15.67 -17.23 -13.06
N ALA A 107 15.45 -16.23 -12.20
CA ALA A 107 14.83 -15.00 -12.62
C ALA A 107 15.76 -14.20 -13.55
N SER A 108 15.19 -13.55 -14.54
CA SER A 108 15.91 -12.79 -15.55
C SER A 108 16.07 -11.31 -15.21
N GLY A 109 15.04 -10.70 -14.64
CA GLY A 109 15.01 -9.27 -14.32
C GLY A 109 15.11 -8.34 -15.53
N ASN A 110 14.82 -8.83 -16.76
CA ASN A 110 14.98 -8.08 -18.01
C ASN A 110 13.69 -7.43 -18.53
N GLY A 111 12.57 -7.58 -17.83
CA GLY A 111 11.26 -7.04 -18.18
C GLY A 111 10.53 -7.76 -19.32
N SER A 112 11.12 -8.76 -19.93
CA SER A 112 10.56 -9.49 -21.08
C SER A 112 10.16 -10.93 -20.71
N VAL A 113 11.02 -11.62 -19.99
CA VAL A 113 10.79 -12.99 -19.53
C VAL A 113 9.86 -12.96 -18.32
N ASP A 114 8.97 -13.95 -18.22
CA ASP A 114 8.13 -14.15 -17.03
C ASP A 114 8.96 -14.78 -15.91
N ASP A 115 9.17 -14.01 -14.87
CA ASP A 115 9.97 -14.39 -13.69
C ASP A 115 9.12 -15.02 -12.56
N THR A 116 7.79 -15.12 -12.73
CA THR A 116 6.84 -15.61 -11.70
C THR A 116 7.30 -16.93 -11.09
N ALA A 117 7.57 -17.93 -11.94
CA ALA A 117 7.93 -19.27 -11.46
C ALA A 117 9.30 -19.31 -10.76
N ALA A 118 10.24 -18.45 -11.14
CA ALA A 118 11.55 -18.33 -10.49
C ALA A 118 11.40 -17.70 -9.10
N ILE A 119 10.61 -16.64 -9.01
CA ILE A 119 10.32 -15.95 -7.74
C ILE A 119 9.57 -16.89 -6.79
N ASP A 120 8.54 -17.61 -7.27
CA ASP A 120 7.79 -18.56 -6.45
C ASP A 120 8.67 -19.68 -5.90
N ARG A 121 9.63 -20.21 -6.71
CA ARG A 121 10.63 -21.17 -6.23
C ARG A 121 11.46 -20.59 -5.10
N ALA A 122 11.95 -19.36 -5.27
CA ALA A 122 12.74 -18.70 -4.24
C ALA A 122 11.95 -18.53 -2.94
N MET A 123 10.72 -18.05 -3.04
CA MET A 123 9.81 -17.90 -1.88
C MET A 123 9.56 -19.23 -1.16
N TYR A 124 9.33 -20.30 -1.94
CA TYR A 124 9.12 -21.64 -1.40
C TYR A 124 10.34 -22.18 -0.67
N GLU A 125 11.50 -22.18 -1.34
CA GLU A 125 12.74 -22.76 -0.80
C GLU A 125 13.23 -22.00 0.45
N LEU A 126 13.12 -20.68 0.47
CA LEU A 126 13.65 -19.86 1.55
C LEU A 126 12.72 -19.72 2.74
N PHE A 127 11.41 -19.70 2.54
CA PHE A 127 10.47 -19.32 3.61
C PHE A 127 9.45 -20.38 3.95
N VAL A 128 9.22 -21.36 3.09
CA VAL A 128 8.13 -22.32 3.24
C VAL A 128 8.63 -23.75 3.49
N LYS A 129 9.62 -24.21 2.74
CA LYS A 129 10.11 -25.58 2.77
C LYS A 129 10.70 -25.97 4.13
N ASP A 130 11.45 -25.09 4.75
CA ASP A 130 12.00 -25.30 6.09
C ASP A 130 11.28 -24.41 7.09
N THR A 131 10.62 -25.04 8.06
CA THR A 131 9.91 -24.36 9.13
C THR A 131 10.83 -23.93 10.28
N THR A 132 12.11 -24.27 10.25
CA THR A 132 13.06 -23.84 11.27
C THR A 132 13.53 -22.41 11.00
N GLN A 133 13.49 -21.55 12.01
CA GLN A 133 13.89 -20.13 11.87
C GLN A 133 15.33 -19.93 11.41
N LYS A 134 16.19 -20.94 11.58
CA LYS A 134 17.62 -20.86 11.27
C LYS A 134 17.94 -20.92 9.76
N ALA A 135 17.03 -21.46 8.94
CA ALA A 135 17.24 -21.60 7.52
C ALA A 135 16.74 -20.42 6.68
N ARG A 136 15.99 -19.50 7.29
CA ARG A 136 15.38 -18.36 6.58
C ARG A 136 16.41 -17.30 6.32
N ARG A 137 16.52 -16.90 5.05
CA ARG A 137 17.44 -15.88 4.55
C ARG A 137 16.66 -14.80 3.83
N SER A 138 17.25 -13.61 3.71
CA SER A 138 16.64 -12.55 2.91
C SER A 138 16.77 -12.85 1.43
N LEU A 139 15.74 -12.59 0.64
CA LEU A 139 15.75 -12.71 -0.80
C LEU A 139 16.03 -11.34 -1.43
N TYR A 140 17.13 -11.27 -2.15
CA TYR A 140 17.57 -10.08 -2.84
C TYR A 140 17.08 -10.04 -4.29
N PHE A 141 16.55 -8.91 -4.69
CA PHE A 141 16.17 -8.59 -6.06
C PHE A 141 17.15 -7.54 -6.60
N PRO A 142 18.16 -7.92 -7.37
CA PRO A 142 19.04 -6.96 -8.04
C PRO A 142 18.29 -5.94 -8.90
N ALA A 143 18.97 -4.85 -9.26
CA ALA A 143 18.43 -3.88 -10.21
C ALA A 143 17.95 -4.56 -11.50
N GLY A 144 16.70 -4.32 -11.87
CA GLY A 144 16.06 -4.94 -13.02
C GLY A 144 14.54 -4.77 -13.00
N VAL A 145 13.91 -5.25 -14.06
CA VAL A 145 12.44 -5.31 -14.18
C VAL A 145 12.02 -6.78 -14.18
N TYR A 146 11.44 -7.22 -13.09
CA TYR A 146 10.93 -8.58 -12.91
C TYR A 146 9.48 -8.62 -13.35
N LYS A 147 9.26 -9.13 -14.56
CA LYS A 147 7.91 -9.31 -15.10
C LYS A 147 7.26 -10.50 -14.42
N VAL A 148 6.04 -10.29 -13.92
CA VAL A 148 5.22 -11.36 -13.34
C VAL A 148 3.85 -11.42 -14.03
N THR A 149 3.34 -12.62 -14.21
CA THR A 149 2.04 -12.89 -14.87
C THR A 149 1.01 -13.48 -13.91
N ALA A 150 1.43 -13.76 -12.67
CA ALA A 150 0.57 -14.15 -11.57
C ALA A 150 1.06 -13.49 -10.27
N PRO A 151 0.18 -13.31 -9.28
CA PRO A 151 0.54 -12.69 -8.01
C PRO A 151 1.67 -13.42 -7.28
N ILE A 152 2.72 -12.70 -6.92
CA ILE A 152 3.75 -13.20 -6.02
C ILE A 152 3.18 -13.35 -4.62
N LYS A 153 3.33 -14.53 -4.05
CA LYS A 153 2.81 -14.86 -2.72
C LYS A 153 3.89 -14.68 -1.66
N LEU A 154 3.60 -13.82 -0.68
CA LEU A 154 4.50 -13.53 0.43
C LEU A 154 4.16 -14.42 1.63
N PRO A 155 4.93 -15.46 1.92
CA PRO A 155 4.70 -16.32 3.06
C PRO A 155 5.17 -15.67 4.37
N THR A 156 4.76 -16.23 5.49
CA THR A 156 5.24 -15.86 6.82
C THR A 156 6.77 -15.72 6.86
N TRP A 157 7.25 -14.62 7.45
CA TRP A 157 8.66 -14.22 7.58
C TRP A 157 9.38 -13.94 6.26
N ALA A 158 8.69 -13.81 5.14
CA ALA A 158 9.33 -13.39 3.90
C ALA A 158 10.01 -12.03 4.11
N THR A 159 11.31 -12.00 3.85
CA THR A 159 12.13 -10.80 3.86
C THR A 159 12.68 -10.61 2.47
N ILE A 160 12.20 -9.61 1.74
CA ILE A 160 12.60 -9.29 0.38
C ILE A 160 13.10 -7.86 0.29
N PHE A 161 14.15 -7.64 -0.48
CA PHE A 161 14.69 -6.31 -0.67
C PHE A 161 15.33 -6.13 -2.05
N GLY A 162 15.37 -4.88 -2.52
CA GLY A 162 15.96 -4.50 -3.81
C GLY A 162 17.02 -3.41 -3.69
N ASP A 163 17.47 -2.90 -4.84
CA ASP A 163 18.46 -1.81 -4.94
C ASP A 163 17.85 -0.41 -4.89
N GLY A 164 16.57 -0.32 -4.66
CA GLY A 164 15.81 0.94 -4.56
C GLY A 164 14.60 0.98 -5.48
N PRO A 165 13.60 1.83 -5.16
CA PRO A 165 12.32 1.86 -5.90
C PRO A 165 12.45 2.23 -7.38
N GLY A 166 13.51 2.99 -7.74
CA GLY A 166 13.78 3.36 -9.14
C GLY A 166 14.66 2.37 -9.90
N LYS A 167 15.12 1.30 -9.26
CA LYS A 167 16.06 0.34 -9.87
C LYS A 167 15.52 -1.08 -9.92
N THR A 168 14.85 -1.51 -8.85
CA THR A 168 14.26 -2.85 -8.76
C THR A 168 12.75 -2.72 -8.90
N LEU A 169 12.20 -3.20 -10.00
CA LEU A 169 10.79 -3.14 -10.31
C LEU A 169 10.22 -4.56 -10.41
N ILE A 170 9.20 -4.87 -9.62
CA ILE A 170 8.39 -6.08 -9.79
C ILE A 170 7.10 -5.61 -10.47
N GLN A 171 6.93 -6.01 -11.72
CA GLN A 171 5.88 -5.47 -12.59
C GLN A 171 4.95 -6.58 -13.05
N TYR A 172 3.67 -6.44 -12.69
CA TYR A 172 2.65 -7.28 -13.29
C TYR A 172 2.43 -6.85 -14.75
N SER A 173 2.53 -7.79 -15.64
CA SER A 173 2.36 -7.55 -17.06
C SER A 173 1.56 -8.69 -17.65
N GLU A 174 0.27 -8.63 -17.48
CA GLU A 174 -0.65 -9.46 -18.20
C GLU A 174 -1.38 -8.60 -19.24
N THR A 175 -1.15 -8.91 -20.49
CA THR A 175 -2.04 -8.45 -21.53
C THR A 175 -3.18 -9.47 -21.56
N GLN A 176 -4.29 -9.16 -20.90
CA GLN A 176 -5.48 -9.97 -21.05
C GLN A 176 -5.89 -9.93 -22.51
N THR A 177 -5.78 -11.07 -23.18
CA THR A 177 -6.36 -11.24 -24.50
C THR A 177 -7.67 -12.01 -24.36
N ASN A 178 -8.74 -11.44 -24.88
CA ASN A 178 -10.04 -12.10 -24.79
C ASN A 178 -10.04 -13.42 -25.57
N ALA A 179 -10.58 -14.45 -24.93
CA ALA A 179 -10.86 -15.70 -25.62
C ALA A 179 -11.95 -15.48 -26.67
N THR A 180 -11.87 -16.23 -27.74
CA THR A 180 -12.90 -16.26 -28.77
C THR A 180 -13.45 -17.67 -28.92
N ALA A 181 -14.74 -17.78 -29.21
CA ALA A 181 -15.38 -19.07 -29.36
C ALA A 181 -16.53 -18.99 -30.40
N THR A 182 -16.84 -20.12 -30.98
CA THR A 182 -17.90 -20.26 -31.99
C THR A 182 -18.95 -21.26 -31.52
N ALA A 183 -20.21 -20.84 -31.57
CA ALA A 183 -21.34 -21.70 -31.25
C ALA A 183 -21.76 -22.53 -32.46
N THR A 184 -22.09 -23.81 -32.21
CA THR A 184 -22.74 -24.70 -33.20
C THR A 184 -24.20 -24.91 -32.79
N LEU A 185 -25.11 -24.71 -33.72
CA LEU A 185 -26.53 -24.83 -33.48
C LEU A 185 -27.07 -26.17 -34.02
N SER A 186 -28.02 -26.77 -33.32
CA SER A 186 -28.75 -27.96 -33.76
C SER A 186 -30.17 -27.91 -33.21
N GLY A 187 -31.17 -28.12 -34.10
CA GLY A 187 -32.57 -28.13 -33.69
C GLY A 187 -33.08 -26.81 -33.07
N GLY A 188 -32.50 -25.68 -33.41
CA GLY A 188 -32.85 -24.38 -32.85
C GLY A 188 -32.27 -24.12 -31.42
N ALA A 189 -31.32 -24.92 -31.00
CA ALA A 189 -30.60 -24.76 -29.73
C ALA A 189 -29.10 -24.66 -29.95
N VAL A 190 -28.35 -24.10 -28.98
CA VAL A 190 -26.89 -24.11 -28.95
C VAL A 190 -26.43 -25.50 -28.51
N ALA A 191 -25.88 -26.28 -29.42
CA ALA A 191 -25.49 -27.67 -29.20
C ALA A 191 -24.10 -27.78 -28.57
N SER A 192 -23.15 -26.94 -29.02
CA SER A 192 -21.78 -26.87 -28.50
C SER A 192 -21.15 -25.52 -28.75
N ILE A 193 -20.12 -25.22 -28.00
CA ILE A 193 -19.29 -24.04 -28.18
C ILE A 193 -17.82 -24.48 -28.24
N ALA A 194 -17.15 -24.21 -29.36
CA ALA A 194 -15.75 -24.50 -29.58
C ALA A 194 -14.91 -23.24 -29.29
N VAL A 195 -13.88 -23.37 -28.47
CA VAL A 195 -12.91 -22.29 -28.24
C VAL A 195 -12.06 -22.13 -29.50
N SER A 196 -12.08 -20.95 -30.10
CA SER A 196 -11.29 -20.61 -31.31
C SER A 196 -9.92 -20.08 -30.94
N ALA A 197 -9.85 -19.26 -29.88
CA ALA A 197 -8.62 -18.84 -29.21
C ALA A 197 -8.89 -18.77 -27.71
N GLY A 198 -8.01 -19.36 -26.92
CA GLY A 198 -8.18 -19.45 -25.45
C GLY A 198 -7.97 -18.13 -24.71
N GLY A 199 -7.45 -17.12 -25.39
CA GLY A 199 -7.04 -15.87 -24.74
C GLY A 199 -5.89 -16.09 -23.75
N ALA A 200 -5.65 -15.11 -22.89
CA ALA A 200 -4.68 -15.21 -21.80
C ALA A 200 -5.12 -14.28 -20.67
N GLY A 201 -4.61 -14.51 -19.46
CA GLY A 201 -4.81 -13.61 -18.35
C GLY A 201 -6.09 -13.80 -17.56
N TYR A 202 -6.72 -14.94 -17.67
CA TYR A 202 -7.91 -15.26 -16.88
C TYR A 202 -7.53 -15.80 -15.51
N ALA A 203 -7.68 -15.00 -14.46
CA ALA A 203 -7.50 -15.46 -13.07
C ALA A 203 -8.64 -16.41 -12.63
N THR A 204 -9.85 -16.18 -13.15
CA THR A 204 -11.05 -16.97 -12.89
C THR A 204 -11.80 -17.27 -14.19
N ALA A 205 -12.73 -18.19 -14.17
CA ALA A 205 -13.54 -18.51 -15.33
C ALA A 205 -14.34 -17.27 -15.79
N PRO A 206 -14.16 -16.81 -17.05
CA PRO A 206 -14.88 -15.66 -17.57
C PRO A 206 -16.37 -15.94 -17.75
N VAL A 207 -17.16 -14.86 -17.79
CA VAL A 207 -18.59 -14.95 -18.11
C VAL A 207 -18.73 -15.24 -19.61
N VAL A 208 -19.48 -16.28 -19.92
CA VAL A 208 -19.83 -16.63 -21.30
C VAL A 208 -21.26 -16.13 -21.59
N THR A 209 -21.37 -15.13 -22.45
CA THR A 209 -22.65 -14.57 -22.86
C THR A 209 -22.98 -15.06 -24.27
N ILE A 210 -24.15 -15.62 -24.46
CA ILE A 210 -24.65 -16.11 -25.73
C ILE A 210 -25.78 -15.16 -26.19
N THR A 211 -25.56 -14.49 -27.30
CA THR A 211 -26.54 -13.57 -27.93
C THR A 211 -26.97 -14.08 -29.27
N GLY A 212 -28.21 -13.78 -29.69
CA GLY A 212 -28.78 -14.21 -30.96
C GLY A 212 -30.27 -13.98 -30.96
N ASN A 213 -30.95 -14.59 -31.92
CA ASN A 213 -32.43 -14.49 -32.07
C ASN A 213 -33.20 -15.48 -31.19
N GLY A 214 -32.50 -16.40 -30.50
CA GLY A 214 -33.05 -17.32 -29.49
C GLY A 214 -32.93 -16.81 -28.08
N SER A 215 -33.29 -17.66 -27.10
CA SER A 215 -33.25 -17.31 -25.66
C SER A 215 -32.83 -18.48 -24.78
N SER A 216 -32.42 -18.15 -23.55
CA SER A 216 -32.14 -19.10 -22.43
C SER A 216 -30.96 -20.05 -22.64
N ALA A 217 -30.07 -19.79 -23.60
CA ALA A 217 -28.81 -20.52 -23.68
C ALA A 217 -27.82 -20.03 -22.60
N THR A 218 -27.17 -20.96 -21.90
CA THR A 218 -26.15 -20.69 -20.90
C THR A 218 -24.96 -21.61 -21.08
N ALA A 219 -23.75 -21.11 -20.72
CA ALA A 219 -22.54 -21.90 -20.79
C ALA A 219 -21.55 -21.45 -19.70
N THR A 220 -20.61 -22.32 -19.37
CA THR A 220 -19.53 -22.05 -18.42
C THR A 220 -18.17 -22.29 -19.08
N ALA A 221 -17.18 -21.46 -18.77
CA ALA A 221 -15.81 -21.61 -19.24
C ALA A 221 -14.96 -22.38 -18.22
N THR A 222 -14.00 -23.17 -18.72
CA THR A 222 -12.93 -23.79 -17.94
C THR A 222 -11.63 -23.10 -18.23
N VAL A 223 -10.92 -22.65 -17.19
CA VAL A 223 -9.63 -21.97 -17.30
C VAL A 223 -8.52 -22.84 -16.72
N VAL A 224 -7.43 -22.99 -17.45
CA VAL A 224 -6.21 -23.67 -16.99
C VAL A 224 -5.03 -22.77 -17.29
N ALA A 225 -4.23 -22.45 -16.27
CA ALA A 225 -3.07 -21.56 -16.39
C ALA A 225 -3.37 -20.23 -17.12
N GLY A 226 -4.50 -19.58 -16.77
CA GLY A 226 -4.89 -18.29 -17.34
C GLY A 226 -5.46 -18.33 -18.77
N VAL A 227 -5.72 -19.50 -19.32
CA VAL A 227 -6.22 -19.71 -20.68
C VAL A 227 -7.57 -20.43 -20.63
N VAL A 228 -8.57 -19.98 -21.39
CA VAL A 228 -9.84 -20.70 -21.55
C VAL A 228 -9.59 -21.93 -22.43
N THR A 229 -9.69 -23.10 -21.82
CA THR A 229 -9.42 -24.39 -22.50
C THR A 229 -10.68 -25.08 -23.02
N ALA A 230 -11.84 -24.81 -22.40
CA ALA A 230 -13.11 -25.38 -22.80
C ALA A 230 -14.28 -24.48 -22.41
N ILE A 231 -15.38 -24.59 -23.17
CA ILE A 231 -16.67 -23.99 -22.81
C ILE A 231 -17.73 -25.07 -22.87
N THR A 232 -18.40 -25.29 -21.74
CA THR A 232 -19.46 -26.30 -21.60
C THR A 232 -20.82 -25.61 -21.66
N VAL A 233 -21.67 -25.99 -22.62
CA VAL A 233 -23.05 -25.52 -22.68
C VAL A 233 -23.84 -26.19 -21.53
N THR A 234 -24.38 -25.35 -20.66
CA THR A 234 -25.17 -25.81 -19.47
C THR A 234 -26.69 -25.85 -19.81
N ALA A 235 -27.12 -24.99 -20.72
CA ALA A 235 -28.46 -25.05 -21.31
C ALA A 235 -28.37 -24.56 -22.76
N GLY A 236 -28.93 -25.34 -23.70
CA GLY A 236 -28.89 -24.99 -25.15
C GLY A 236 -29.85 -23.89 -25.55
N GLY A 237 -30.84 -23.58 -24.73
CA GLY A 237 -31.89 -22.61 -25.06
C GLY A 237 -32.79 -23.08 -26.20
N SER A 238 -33.52 -22.17 -26.84
CA SER A 238 -34.40 -22.45 -27.96
C SER A 238 -34.57 -21.25 -28.88
N GLY A 239 -35.00 -21.52 -30.14
CA GLY A 239 -35.29 -20.47 -31.11
C GLY A 239 -34.08 -19.88 -31.83
N TYR A 240 -32.88 -20.44 -31.65
CA TYR A 240 -31.66 -19.97 -32.28
C TYR A 240 -31.57 -20.39 -33.76
N SER A 241 -31.44 -19.41 -34.65
CA SER A 241 -30.92 -19.58 -36.01
C SER A 241 -29.55 -18.91 -36.19
N THR A 242 -29.20 -18.01 -35.25
CA THR A 242 -27.88 -17.39 -35.15
C THR A 242 -27.50 -17.29 -33.67
N ALA A 243 -26.23 -17.55 -33.35
CA ALA A 243 -25.70 -17.35 -32.00
C ALA A 243 -24.28 -16.78 -32.06
N THR A 244 -24.02 -15.74 -31.28
CA THR A 244 -22.70 -15.15 -31.08
C THR A 244 -22.30 -15.36 -29.65
N VAL A 245 -21.07 -15.82 -29.43
CA VAL A 245 -20.49 -16.03 -28.11
C VAL A 245 -19.57 -14.88 -27.78
N SER A 246 -19.82 -14.20 -26.67
CA SER A 246 -18.94 -13.20 -26.08
C SER A 246 -18.37 -13.75 -24.77
N ILE A 247 -17.06 -13.69 -24.65
CA ILE A 247 -16.33 -14.15 -23.45
C ILE A 247 -15.72 -12.90 -22.81
N THR A 248 -16.32 -12.48 -21.71
CA THR A 248 -15.88 -11.30 -21.00
C THR A 248 -15.28 -11.73 -19.67
N SER A 249 -14.22 -11.04 -19.25
CA SER A 249 -13.71 -11.19 -17.87
C SER A 249 -14.86 -11.09 -16.89
N SER A 250 -14.85 -11.93 -15.87
CA SER A 250 -15.79 -11.84 -14.76
C SER A 250 -15.57 -10.52 -14.03
N THR A 251 -16.47 -9.57 -14.20
CA THR A 251 -16.47 -8.29 -13.45
C THR A 251 -17.00 -8.44 -12.03
N THR A 252 -17.40 -9.63 -11.63
CA THR A 252 -18.08 -9.90 -10.33
C THR A 252 -17.31 -10.78 -9.38
N ALA A 253 -16.20 -11.36 -9.76
CA ALA A 253 -15.39 -12.13 -8.82
C ALA A 253 -14.26 -11.27 -8.30
N GLY A 254 -14.25 -11.12 -6.99
CA GLY A 254 -13.25 -10.34 -6.24
C GLY A 254 -11.85 -10.42 -6.83
N HIS A 255 -11.24 -9.32 -6.79
CA HIS A 255 -9.86 -8.94 -7.06
C HIS A 255 -8.82 -10.04 -6.92
N ASP A 256 -8.72 -10.93 -7.89
CA ASP A 256 -7.63 -11.90 -7.93
C ASP A 256 -6.39 -11.36 -8.66
N SER A 257 -6.48 -10.19 -9.27
CA SER A 257 -5.34 -9.58 -9.94
C SER A 257 -4.63 -8.55 -9.07
N CYS A 258 -3.46 -8.93 -8.58
CA CYS A 258 -2.52 -8.05 -7.90
C CYS A 258 -1.10 -8.46 -8.26
N VAL A 259 -0.13 -7.55 -8.05
CA VAL A 259 1.28 -7.89 -8.27
C VAL A 259 1.80 -8.80 -7.16
N MET A 260 1.43 -8.50 -5.93
CA MET A 260 1.78 -9.30 -4.75
C MET A 260 0.57 -9.55 -3.86
N ARG A 261 0.62 -10.62 -3.09
CA ARG A 261 -0.34 -10.85 -2.01
C ARG A 261 0.30 -11.62 -0.86
N THR A 262 -0.23 -11.45 0.33
CA THR A 262 0.18 -12.27 1.47
C THR A 262 -0.38 -13.68 1.31
N ALA A 263 0.43 -14.68 1.63
CA ALA A 263 0.07 -16.08 1.50
C ALA A 263 -0.68 -16.57 2.74
N ASP A 264 -1.98 -16.40 2.72
CA ASP A 264 -2.88 -17.03 3.69
C ASP A 264 -3.22 -18.48 3.29
N SER A 265 -4.11 -19.13 4.06
CA SER A 265 -4.55 -20.49 3.78
C SER A 265 -5.21 -20.69 2.41
N LYS A 266 -5.70 -19.61 1.77
CA LYS A 266 -6.30 -19.64 0.43
C LYS A 266 -5.27 -19.34 -0.67
N ASN A 267 -4.21 -18.62 -0.34
CA ASN A 267 -3.21 -18.11 -1.27
C ASN A 267 -1.84 -18.76 -1.10
N GLN A 268 -1.81 -20.04 -0.76
CA GLN A 268 -0.55 -20.75 -0.50
C GLN A 268 0.32 -20.89 -1.74
N ILE A 269 1.63 -20.92 -1.51
CA ILE A 269 2.63 -21.18 -2.55
C ILE A 269 2.57 -22.67 -2.89
N SER A 270 2.55 -23.01 -4.18
CA SER A 270 2.63 -24.39 -4.65
C SER A 270 4.07 -24.93 -4.52
N PRO A 271 4.27 -26.21 -4.13
CA PRO A 271 3.27 -27.22 -3.84
C PRO A 271 2.58 -26.95 -2.50
N ASN A 272 1.29 -27.24 -2.44
CA ASN A 272 0.45 -27.04 -1.26
C ASN A 272 1.09 -27.66 0.00
N ILE A 273 1.59 -26.80 0.87
CA ILE A 273 1.92 -27.21 2.23
C ILE A 273 0.62 -27.11 3.01
N GLY A 274 0.01 -28.25 3.20
CA GLY A 274 -1.23 -28.53 3.91
C GLY A 274 -2.01 -27.34 4.44
N ASN A 275 -3.28 -27.25 4.12
CA ASN A 275 -4.22 -26.25 4.61
C ASN A 275 -4.11 -26.04 6.12
N ASN A 276 -3.14 -25.27 6.57
CA ASN A 276 -3.08 -24.87 7.95
C ASN A 276 -3.75 -23.50 8.07
N SER A 277 -5.07 -23.52 8.19
CA SER A 277 -5.91 -22.35 8.43
C SER A 277 -5.54 -21.55 9.69
N ALA A 278 -4.60 -22.06 10.48
CA ALA A 278 -4.15 -21.43 11.72
C ALA A 278 -2.90 -20.55 11.54
N ILE A 279 -2.23 -20.55 10.38
CA ILE A 279 -1.03 -19.75 10.19
C ILE A 279 -1.39 -18.45 9.47
N GLN A 280 -1.48 -17.36 10.24
CA GLN A 280 -1.52 -16.02 9.67
C GLN A 280 -0.13 -15.66 9.10
N PRO A 281 -0.04 -15.07 7.90
CA PRO A 281 1.16 -14.42 7.45
C PRO A 281 1.62 -13.38 8.48
N GLN A 282 2.89 -13.40 8.84
CA GLN A 282 3.42 -12.49 9.85
C GLN A 282 4.90 -12.18 9.63
N SER A 283 5.31 -11.04 10.18
CA SER A 283 6.71 -10.60 10.18
C SER A 283 7.30 -10.54 8.77
N LEU A 284 6.50 -10.05 7.82
CA LEU A 284 6.96 -9.76 6.46
C LEU A 284 7.78 -8.49 6.46
N VAL A 285 8.86 -8.48 5.69
CA VAL A 285 9.66 -7.28 5.45
C VAL A 285 9.84 -7.11 3.95
N VAL A 286 9.38 -5.99 3.42
CA VAL A 286 9.53 -5.62 2.01
C VAL A 286 10.22 -4.28 1.95
N SER A 287 11.36 -4.19 1.27
CA SER A 287 12.12 -2.94 1.26
C SER A 287 12.85 -2.64 -0.05
N ASN A 288 13.06 -1.35 -0.30
CA ASN A 288 13.91 -0.84 -1.38
C ASN A 288 13.56 -1.38 -2.79
N LEU A 289 12.30 -1.44 -3.14
CA LEU A 289 11.84 -1.89 -4.46
C LEU A 289 10.54 -1.20 -4.88
N CYS A 290 10.17 -1.39 -6.15
CA CYS A 290 8.92 -0.92 -6.70
C CYS A 290 8.00 -2.09 -7.03
N ILE A 291 6.74 -1.98 -6.64
CA ILE A 291 5.64 -2.89 -7.00
C ILE A 291 4.75 -2.13 -7.98
N LYS A 292 4.69 -2.58 -9.23
CA LYS A 292 4.06 -1.82 -10.32
C LYS A 292 2.96 -2.59 -11.01
N THR A 293 1.80 -1.96 -11.15
CA THR A 293 0.73 -2.41 -12.04
C THR A 293 0.89 -1.75 -13.42
N THR A 294 0.42 -2.42 -14.46
CA THR A 294 0.38 -1.88 -15.83
C THR A 294 -1.03 -1.79 -16.40
N ASP A 295 -2.04 -1.99 -15.55
CA ASP A 295 -3.43 -1.88 -15.97
C ASP A 295 -3.77 -0.45 -16.38
N THR A 296 -3.92 -0.22 -17.68
CA THR A 296 -4.29 1.09 -18.26
C THR A 296 -5.78 1.38 -18.18
N THR A 297 -6.58 0.40 -17.80
CA THR A 297 -8.02 0.58 -17.61
C THR A 297 -8.38 1.02 -16.20
N HIS A 298 -7.42 0.98 -15.29
CA HIS A 298 -7.56 1.35 -13.87
C HIS A 298 -8.65 0.57 -13.11
N LEU A 299 -8.94 -0.65 -13.56
CA LEU A 299 -10.16 -1.33 -13.13
C LEU A 299 -9.93 -2.54 -12.22
N LEU A 300 -8.76 -3.20 -12.27
CA LEU A 300 -8.67 -4.55 -11.75
C LEU A 300 -7.38 -4.91 -10.98
N GLN A 301 -6.35 -4.06 -10.94
CA GLN A 301 -5.06 -4.47 -10.37
C GLN A 301 -4.66 -3.68 -9.12
N ASP A 302 -4.48 -4.41 -8.03
CA ASP A 302 -3.84 -3.90 -6.83
C ASP A 302 -2.31 -4.08 -6.94
N CYS A 303 -1.52 -3.18 -6.33
CA CYS A 303 -0.08 -3.45 -6.20
C CYS A 303 0.15 -4.58 -5.20
N ILE A 304 -0.47 -4.50 -4.03
CA ILE A 304 -0.40 -5.56 -3.02
C ILE A 304 -1.75 -5.78 -2.33
N GLN A 305 -2.10 -7.05 -2.15
CA GLN A 305 -3.21 -7.47 -1.28
C GLN A 305 -2.65 -8.02 0.03
N ILE A 306 -3.06 -7.41 1.14
CA ILE A 306 -2.68 -7.83 2.50
C ILE A 306 -3.89 -8.46 3.16
N ASP A 307 -3.85 -9.76 3.36
CA ASP A 307 -4.96 -10.51 3.94
C ASP A 307 -4.54 -11.23 5.21
N SER A 308 -5.33 -11.10 6.27
CA SER A 308 -5.14 -11.82 7.55
C SER A 308 -3.70 -11.76 8.11
N THR A 309 -2.99 -10.65 7.92
CA THR A 309 -1.53 -10.51 8.12
C THR A 309 -1.19 -9.79 9.42
N LEU A 310 -0.11 -10.19 10.08
CA LEU A 310 0.38 -9.59 11.33
C LEU A 310 1.78 -8.99 11.23
N ASN A 311 2.02 -7.90 12.00
CA ASN A 311 3.36 -7.42 12.35
C ASN A 311 4.31 -7.31 11.16
N SER A 312 3.91 -6.66 10.08
CA SER A 312 4.66 -6.60 8.84
C SER A 312 5.10 -5.17 8.51
N TYR A 313 6.20 -5.06 7.78
CA TYR A 313 6.91 -3.80 7.58
C TYR A 313 7.28 -3.58 6.12
N PHE A 314 6.96 -2.40 5.62
CA PHE A 314 7.29 -1.92 4.28
C PHE A 314 8.12 -0.66 4.41
N GLU A 315 9.35 -0.69 3.86
CA GLU A 315 10.31 0.40 3.96
C GLU A 315 10.82 0.82 2.60
N ASN A 316 10.68 2.11 2.27
CA ASN A 316 11.17 2.65 0.99
C ASN A 316 10.67 1.83 -0.22
N VAL A 317 9.36 1.53 -0.22
CA VAL A 317 8.68 0.81 -1.31
C VAL A 317 7.86 1.80 -2.13
N ALA A 318 8.00 1.74 -3.46
CA ALA A 318 7.10 2.46 -4.36
C ALA A 318 5.99 1.53 -4.85
N PHE A 319 4.75 1.94 -4.66
CA PHE A 319 3.57 1.33 -5.25
C PHE A 319 3.15 2.20 -6.43
N MET A 320 3.25 1.67 -7.65
CA MET A 320 3.05 2.45 -8.86
C MET A 320 1.97 1.85 -9.75
N GLY A 321 1.19 2.71 -10.36
CA GLY A 321 0.18 2.37 -11.36
C GLY A 321 0.25 3.28 -12.56
N THR A 322 -0.83 3.34 -13.31
CA THR A 322 -0.98 4.13 -14.54
C THR A 322 -2.11 5.15 -14.44
N TYR A 323 -2.66 5.36 -13.24
CA TYR A 323 -3.74 6.32 -13.02
C TYR A 323 -3.30 7.75 -13.36
N VAL A 324 -4.20 8.50 -13.98
CA VAL A 324 -4.05 9.93 -14.24
C VAL A 324 -5.26 10.66 -13.67
N ASN A 325 -5.07 11.87 -13.17
CA ASN A 325 -6.14 12.66 -12.57
C ASN A 325 -7.31 12.85 -13.56
N GLY A 326 -8.53 12.73 -13.04
CA GLY A 326 -9.74 12.82 -13.83
C GLY A 326 -10.16 11.51 -14.53
N ALA A 327 -9.38 10.45 -14.44
CA ALA A 327 -9.83 9.11 -14.83
C ALA A 327 -10.85 8.62 -13.79
N GLY A 328 -12.04 8.22 -14.23
CA GLY A 328 -13.07 7.68 -13.33
C GLY A 328 -12.62 6.39 -12.64
N LEU A 329 -13.20 6.10 -11.47
CA LEU A 329 -13.10 4.78 -10.85
C LEU A 329 -14.22 3.88 -11.35
N ASN A 330 -13.93 2.60 -11.52
CA ASN A 330 -15.00 1.61 -11.61
C ASN A 330 -15.70 1.50 -10.24
N SER A 331 -17.01 1.63 -10.25
CA SER A 331 -17.84 1.68 -9.03
C SER A 331 -17.83 0.39 -8.20
N THR A 332 -17.33 -0.72 -8.73
CA THR A 332 -17.41 -2.04 -8.07
C THR A 332 -16.07 -2.59 -7.57
N ASP A 333 -14.95 -2.25 -8.19
CA ASP A 333 -13.72 -3.01 -7.97
C ASP A 333 -12.65 -2.34 -7.09
N ARG A 334 -12.70 -1.05 -6.87
CA ARG A 334 -11.81 -0.29 -5.95
C ARG A 334 -10.33 -0.73 -6.03
N PRO A 335 -9.66 -0.66 -7.20
CA PRO A 335 -8.25 -1.00 -7.29
C PRO A 335 -7.39 -0.06 -6.44
N ALA A 336 -6.45 -0.62 -5.70
CA ALA A 336 -5.66 0.12 -4.73
C ALA A 336 -4.17 -0.25 -4.81
N ALA A 337 -3.30 0.68 -4.40
CA ALA A 337 -1.90 0.32 -4.18
C ALA A 337 -1.79 -0.75 -3.09
N VAL A 338 -2.49 -0.52 -1.98
CA VAL A 338 -2.58 -1.48 -0.87
C VAL A 338 -4.04 -1.79 -0.60
N LYS A 339 -4.48 -2.99 -0.94
CA LYS A 339 -5.81 -3.49 -0.60
C LYS A 339 -5.69 -4.38 0.62
N VAL A 340 -6.43 -4.05 1.68
CA VAL A 340 -6.39 -4.81 2.93
C VAL A 340 -7.71 -5.54 3.08
N THR A 341 -7.62 -6.86 3.31
CA THR A 341 -8.78 -7.73 3.46
C THR A 341 -8.63 -8.63 4.68
N GLN A 342 -9.75 -9.19 5.11
CA GLN A 342 -9.83 -10.18 6.16
C GLN A 342 -10.74 -11.33 5.70
N THR A 343 -10.20 -12.29 4.99
CA THR A 343 -11.01 -13.40 4.44
C THR A 343 -11.27 -14.53 5.45
N ASN A 344 -10.46 -14.63 6.48
CA ASN A 344 -10.66 -15.56 7.59
C ASN A 344 -11.01 -14.74 8.84
N ALA A 345 -11.55 -15.34 9.89
CA ALA A 345 -11.83 -14.64 11.16
C ALA A 345 -10.56 -14.08 11.84
N LEU A 346 -9.42 -14.09 11.15
CA LEU A 346 -8.10 -13.66 11.61
C LEU A 346 -7.83 -12.22 11.14
N LYS A 347 -7.78 -11.30 12.07
CA LYS A 347 -7.60 -9.86 11.77
C LYS A 347 -6.21 -9.55 11.22
N THR A 348 -6.18 -8.70 10.20
CA THR A 348 -4.95 -8.03 9.78
C THR A 348 -4.59 -6.93 10.78
N ARG A 349 -3.36 -6.93 11.33
CA ARG A 349 -2.90 -5.97 12.36
C ARG A 349 -1.43 -5.64 12.30
N ASN A 350 -1.14 -4.42 12.82
CA ASN A 350 0.23 -3.93 13.03
C ASN A 350 1.06 -3.92 11.75
N ILE A 351 0.57 -3.24 10.73
CA ILE A 351 1.26 -3.08 9.46
C ILE A 351 1.84 -1.66 9.39
N THR A 352 3.12 -1.56 9.07
CA THR A 352 3.80 -0.27 9.00
C THR A 352 4.36 -0.03 7.59
N PHE A 353 4.07 1.16 7.08
CA PHE A 353 4.64 1.72 5.86
C PHE A 353 5.49 2.92 6.24
N ASN A 354 6.80 2.86 5.97
CA ASN A 354 7.72 3.95 6.25
C ASN A 354 8.44 4.38 4.99
N ASN A 355 8.46 5.69 4.74
CA ASN A 355 9.10 6.28 3.55
C ASN A 355 8.64 5.64 2.23
N CYS A 356 7.36 5.23 2.16
CA CYS A 356 6.77 4.60 0.98
C CYS A 356 6.18 5.64 0.02
N GLN A 357 6.13 5.29 -1.26
CA GLN A 357 5.55 6.12 -2.33
C GLN A 357 4.35 5.39 -2.93
N PHE A 358 3.24 6.11 -3.06
CA PHE A 358 2.02 5.67 -3.71
C PHE A 358 1.79 6.61 -4.89
N LEU A 359 2.03 6.15 -6.11
CA LEU A 359 2.08 7.02 -7.30
C LEU A 359 1.27 6.47 -8.46
N GLY A 360 0.36 7.29 -9.00
CA GLY A 360 -0.41 6.93 -10.18
C GLY A 360 -1.28 5.70 -9.99
N VAL A 361 -1.85 5.52 -8.81
CA VAL A 361 -2.78 4.43 -8.46
C VAL A 361 -4.17 5.00 -8.20
N PRO A 362 -5.25 4.27 -8.50
CA PRO A 362 -6.59 4.78 -8.27
C PRO A 362 -6.85 5.11 -6.79
N ILE A 363 -6.52 4.20 -5.89
CA ILE A 363 -6.65 4.40 -4.45
C ILE A 363 -5.32 4.02 -3.80
N GLY A 364 -4.82 4.85 -2.88
CA GLY A 364 -3.59 4.54 -2.15
C GLY A 364 -3.77 3.34 -1.23
N VAL A 365 -4.72 3.40 -0.30
CA VAL A 365 -5.03 2.32 0.64
C VAL A 365 -6.54 2.12 0.72
N TYR A 366 -6.99 0.89 0.57
CA TYR A 366 -8.41 0.53 0.62
C TYR A 366 -8.68 -0.63 1.57
N THR A 367 -9.71 -0.49 2.40
CA THR A 367 -10.23 -1.60 3.22
C THR A 367 -11.69 -1.39 3.61
N ASN A 368 -12.45 -2.48 3.61
CA ASN A 368 -13.82 -2.55 4.16
C ASN A 368 -13.88 -3.41 5.44
N ASP A 369 -12.76 -3.98 5.86
CA ASP A 369 -12.73 -5.00 6.91
C ASP A 369 -12.29 -4.43 8.26
N THR A 370 -12.58 -5.18 9.30
CA THR A 370 -12.16 -4.88 10.68
C THR A 370 -10.66 -5.14 10.84
N VAL A 371 -9.83 -4.24 10.35
CA VAL A 371 -8.37 -4.30 10.45
C VAL A 371 -7.84 -3.30 11.48
N GLU A 372 -6.63 -3.49 12.00
CA GLU A 372 -6.18 -2.74 13.17
C GLU A 372 -4.69 -2.36 13.10
N GLY A 373 -4.35 -1.13 13.54
CA GLY A 373 -2.96 -0.76 13.82
C GLY A 373 -2.11 -0.55 12.57
N PHE A 374 -2.59 0.22 11.61
CA PHE A 374 -1.82 0.63 10.44
C PHE A 374 -1.09 1.94 10.68
N ASN A 375 0.20 1.97 10.33
CA ASN A 375 1.04 3.16 10.48
C ASN A 375 1.62 3.55 9.13
N PHE A 376 1.42 4.81 8.73
CA PHE A 376 2.01 5.43 7.55
C PHE A 376 2.87 6.59 8.01
N THR A 377 4.19 6.49 7.84
CA THR A 377 5.13 7.52 8.30
C THR A 377 5.99 7.99 7.13
N ASN A 378 6.06 9.30 6.93
CA ASN A 378 6.84 9.92 5.85
C ASN A 378 6.51 9.37 4.46
N CYS A 379 5.25 9.03 4.22
CA CYS A 379 4.80 8.48 2.94
C CYS A 379 4.41 9.60 1.97
N ASN A 380 4.49 9.30 0.67
CA ASN A 380 4.04 10.20 -0.39
C ASN A 380 2.89 9.56 -1.17
N PHE A 381 1.74 10.22 -1.20
CA PHE A 381 0.56 9.84 -1.97
C PHE A 381 0.38 10.87 -3.09
N ASP A 382 0.60 10.49 -4.35
CA ASP A 382 0.64 11.42 -5.46
C ASP A 382 -0.06 10.87 -6.71
N VAL A 383 -0.85 11.71 -7.37
CA VAL A 383 -1.63 11.38 -8.58
C VAL A 383 -2.54 10.19 -8.37
N MET A 384 -3.67 10.40 -7.71
CA MET A 384 -4.65 9.34 -7.44
C MET A 384 -6.08 9.89 -7.30
N ASN A 385 -7.05 8.99 -7.33
CA ASN A 385 -8.44 9.35 -7.10
C ASN A 385 -8.67 9.64 -5.60
N ARG A 386 -8.27 8.71 -4.72
CA ARG A 386 -8.31 8.86 -3.26
C ARG A 386 -7.02 8.38 -2.61
N GLY A 387 -6.62 9.03 -1.51
CA GLY A 387 -5.47 8.59 -0.74
C GLY A 387 -5.76 7.33 0.08
N LEU A 388 -6.49 7.45 1.17
CA LEU A 388 -6.99 6.34 1.97
C LEU A 388 -8.52 6.29 1.89
N TRP A 389 -9.09 5.13 1.66
CA TRP A 389 -10.53 4.90 1.69
C TRP A 389 -10.85 3.74 2.63
N LEU A 390 -11.48 4.06 3.76
CA LEU A 390 -11.60 3.20 4.92
C LEU A 390 -13.07 2.95 5.27
N GLY A 391 -13.50 1.69 5.26
CA GLY A 391 -14.81 1.26 5.75
C GLY A 391 -15.99 1.56 4.83
N GLU A 392 -15.82 1.61 3.51
CA GLU A 392 -16.87 2.01 2.53
C GLU A 392 -18.20 1.25 2.71
N SER A 393 -18.13 -0.06 2.89
CA SER A 393 -19.31 -0.92 3.01
C SER A 393 -19.31 -1.72 4.31
N ALA A 394 -18.53 -1.32 5.29
CA ALA A 394 -18.48 -1.98 6.58
C ALA A 394 -19.85 -1.91 7.27
N SER A 395 -20.23 -2.97 7.95
CA SER A 395 -21.39 -2.91 8.85
C SER A 395 -21.08 -1.96 10.01
N ALA A 396 -22.05 -1.23 10.48
CA ALA A 396 -21.88 -0.23 11.54
C ALA A 396 -21.00 -0.73 12.69
N GLY A 397 -19.86 -0.05 12.93
CA GLY A 397 -18.89 -0.38 13.98
C GLY A 397 -17.97 -1.57 13.68
N THR A 398 -17.92 -2.04 12.44
CA THR A 398 -17.00 -3.10 12.00
C THR A 398 -15.88 -2.61 11.09
N GLY A 399 -15.72 -1.31 10.94
CA GLY A 399 -14.68 -0.69 10.14
C GLY A 399 -13.28 -0.80 10.77
N PRO A 400 -12.27 -0.28 10.07
CA PRO A 400 -10.88 -0.30 10.50
C PRO A 400 -10.63 0.53 11.76
N THR A 401 -9.59 0.15 12.53
CA THR A 401 -9.25 0.80 13.78
C THR A 401 -7.77 1.13 13.89
N SER A 402 -7.45 2.25 14.59
CA SER A 402 -6.07 2.62 14.95
C SER A 402 -5.16 2.84 13.74
N PHE A 403 -5.59 3.64 12.78
CA PHE A 403 -4.74 4.11 11.68
C PHE A 403 -4.00 5.38 12.07
N LYS A 404 -2.70 5.42 11.82
CA LYS A 404 -1.84 6.58 12.08
C LYS A 404 -1.14 7.00 10.80
N ILE A 405 -1.36 8.24 10.39
CA ILE A 405 -0.76 8.86 9.22
C ILE A 405 0.05 10.06 9.69
N MET A 406 1.37 10.00 9.57
CA MET A 406 2.27 10.97 10.19
C MET A 406 3.32 11.48 9.20
N GLY A 407 3.47 12.82 9.13
CA GLY A 407 4.53 13.46 8.33
C GLY A 407 4.47 13.15 6.84
N SER A 408 3.33 12.76 6.32
CA SER A 408 3.14 12.31 4.95
C SER A 408 2.66 13.43 4.03
N LEU A 409 2.92 13.30 2.73
CA LEU A 409 2.47 14.23 1.70
C LEU A 409 1.33 13.59 0.89
N PHE A 410 0.25 14.31 0.73
CA PHE A 410 -0.86 13.99 -0.17
C PHE A 410 -0.92 15.07 -1.25
N LYS A 411 -0.73 14.68 -2.51
CA LYS A 411 -0.62 15.63 -3.62
C LYS A 411 -1.39 15.16 -4.84
N ALA A 412 -2.00 16.09 -5.55
CA ALA A 412 -2.75 15.81 -6.78
C ALA A 412 -3.76 14.68 -6.62
N ILE A 413 -4.61 14.77 -5.59
CA ILE A 413 -5.68 13.82 -5.28
C ILE A 413 -7.00 14.36 -5.82
N ASP A 414 -7.70 13.59 -6.65
CA ASP A 414 -8.94 14.05 -7.29
C ASP A 414 -10.08 14.27 -6.28
N TYR A 415 -10.18 13.41 -5.28
CA TYR A 415 -11.20 13.44 -4.23
C TYR A 415 -10.55 13.62 -2.85
N GLU A 416 -10.99 12.86 -1.87
CA GLU A 416 -10.46 12.94 -0.51
C GLU A 416 -9.07 12.32 -0.37
N ALA A 417 -8.18 13.00 0.36
CA ALA A 417 -6.92 12.39 0.76
C ALA A 417 -7.13 11.27 1.80
N ILE A 418 -8.08 11.47 2.71
CA ILE A 418 -8.46 10.46 3.71
C ILE A 418 -9.99 10.45 3.79
N ASN A 419 -10.61 9.37 3.35
CA ASN A 419 -12.06 9.12 3.47
C ASN A 419 -12.31 7.98 4.45
N VAL A 420 -13.11 8.23 5.48
CA VAL A 420 -13.49 7.24 6.50
C VAL A 420 -15.01 7.16 6.53
N ASP A 421 -15.56 6.07 5.99
CA ASP A 421 -17.01 5.83 6.01
C ASP A 421 -17.44 5.08 7.28
N ASP A 422 -16.59 4.19 7.80
CA ASP A 422 -16.70 3.55 9.12
C ASP A 422 -15.29 3.36 9.70
N GLY A 423 -15.10 3.58 10.99
CA GLY A 423 -13.80 3.35 11.62
C GLY A 423 -13.60 4.12 12.93
N THR A 424 -12.58 3.70 13.67
CA THR A 424 -12.27 4.28 14.98
C THR A 424 -10.78 4.52 15.15
N GLY A 425 -10.43 5.70 15.71
CA GLY A 425 -9.02 6.00 16.03
C GLY A 425 -8.15 6.22 14.79
N ILE A 426 -8.61 7.07 13.88
CA ILE A 426 -7.84 7.49 12.70
C ILE A 426 -7.11 8.78 13.03
N TYR A 427 -5.78 8.74 13.05
CA TYR A 427 -4.92 9.84 13.47
C TYR A 427 -4.14 10.40 12.28
N SER A 428 -4.40 11.64 11.90
CA SER A 428 -3.67 12.41 10.91
C SER A 428 -2.81 13.46 11.63
N VAL A 429 -1.49 13.39 11.51
CA VAL A 429 -0.59 14.25 12.30
C VAL A 429 0.56 14.79 11.45
N GLY A 430 0.63 16.11 11.32
CA GLY A 430 1.73 16.80 10.66
C GLY A 430 1.86 16.50 9.17
N ASN A 431 0.78 16.08 8.51
CA ASN A 431 0.76 15.80 7.09
C ASN A 431 0.61 17.08 6.25
N THR A 432 1.00 17.01 4.98
CA THR A 432 0.79 18.09 4.03
C THR A 432 -0.19 17.63 2.97
N PHE A 433 -1.25 18.42 2.75
CA PHE A 433 -2.26 18.21 1.72
C PHE A 433 -2.14 19.31 0.67
N ASP A 434 -1.64 18.96 -0.52
CA ASP A 434 -1.34 19.87 -1.62
C ASP A 434 -2.12 19.42 -2.86
N ASP A 435 -2.98 20.31 -3.39
CA ASP A 435 -3.79 20.01 -4.57
C ASP A 435 -4.71 18.78 -4.41
N VAL A 436 -5.51 18.77 -3.34
CA VAL A 436 -6.48 17.71 -3.02
C VAL A 436 -7.91 18.19 -3.30
N GLY A 437 -8.77 17.33 -3.82
CA GLY A 437 -10.16 17.61 -4.15
C GLY A 437 -10.33 18.43 -5.43
N ASN A 438 -9.43 18.27 -6.40
CA ASN A 438 -9.41 19.03 -7.65
C ASN A 438 -10.40 18.55 -8.71
N ASN A 439 -10.92 17.34 -8.59
CA ASN A 439 -11.90 16.86 -9.56
C ASN A 439 -13.26 17.54 -9.35
N SER A 440 -13.56 18.53 -10.17
CA SER A 440 -14.84 19.26 -10.13
C SER A 440 -16.04 18.42 -10.54
N THR A 441 -15.83 17.22 -11.03
CA THR A 441 -16.91 16.38 -11.59
C THR A 441 -17.39 15.28 -10.65
N GLY A 442 -16.61 14.89 -9.62
CA GLY A 442 -16.99 13.80 -8.71
C GLY A 442 -17.42 12.51 -9.43
N GLU A 443 -17.48 11.38 -8.78
CA GLU A 443 -18.10 10.17 -9.36
C GLU A 443 -19.56 10.38 -9.76
N SER A 444 -20.25 11.34 -9.14
CA SER A 444 -21.65 11.69 -9.42
C SER A 444 -21.82 13.05 -10.10
N GLY A 445 -20.75 13.68 -10.57
CA GLY A 445 -20.79 15.05 -11.10
C GLY A 445 -20.90 16.14 -10.03
N THR A 446 -20.78 15.80 -8.76
CA THR A 446 -20.80 16.75 -7.63
C THR A 446 -19.36 17.12 -7.27
N PRO A 447 -19.01 18.41 -7.07
CA PRO A 447 -17.68 18.81 -6.64
C PRO A 447 -17.33 18.17 -5.30
N VAL A 448 -16.18 17.54 -5.21
CA VAL A 448 -15.63 17.02 -3.95
C VAL A 448 -15.00 18.18 -3.20
N ALA A 449 -15.38 18.31 -1.95
CA ALA A 449 -15.03 19.46 -1.14
C ALA A 449 -14.02 19.14 -0.02
N ASP A 450 -14.00 17.90 0.44
CA ASP A 450 -13.31 17.55 1.68
C ASP A 450 -11.93 16.97 1.44
N VAL A 451 -10.92 17.40 2.19
CA VAL A 451 -9.56 16.83 2.16
C VAL A 451 -9.52 15.59 3.06
N ILE A 452 -10.10 15.69 4.24
CA ILE A 452 -10.34 14.58 5.15
C ILE A 452 -11.85 14.52 5.39
N ASN A 453 -12.45 13.37 5.09
CA ASN A 453 -13.88 13.16 5.24
C ASN A 453 -14.16 12.06 6.28
N TYR A 454 -14.94 12.39 7.29
CA TYR A 454 -15.50 11.45 8.26
C TYR A 454 -16.98 11.32 7.95
N ALA A 455 -17.34 10.35 7.09
CA ALA A 455 -18.61 10.36 6.36
C ALA A 455 -19.84 9.92 7.16
N SER A 456 -19.70 9.26 8.32
CA SER A 456 -20.82 8.69 9.03
C SER A 456 -20.74 8.83 10.55
N SER A 457 -21.90 8.58 11.22
CA SER A 457 -21.98 8.49 12.69
C SER A 457 -21.22 7.31 13.30
N ASN A 458 -20.76 6.37 12.48
CA ASN A 458 -19.99 5.21 12.93
C ASN A 458 -18.49 5.49 13.05
N VAL A 459 -18.06 6.67 12.62
CA VAL A 459 -16.68 7.12 12.78
C VAL A 459 -16.48 7.73 14.16
N SER A 460 -15.42 7.32 14.88
CA SER A 460 -15.17 7.82 16.25
C SER A 460 -13.68 7.91 16.59
N ASN A 461 -13.33 8.78 17.55
CA ASN A 461 -11.97 8.97 18.06
C ASN A 461 -10.94 9.31 16.96
N CYS A 462 -11.37 10.10 15.97
CA CYS A 462 -10.51 10.53 14.87
C CYS A 462 -9.88 11.90 15.17
N THR A 463 -8.69 12.14 14.66
CA THR A 463 -7.93 13.34 15.01
C THR A 463 -7.10 13.81 13.83
N SER A 464 -7.12 15.14 13.57
CA SER A 464 -6.20 15.82 12.67
C SER A 464 -5.46 16.90 13.45
N ILE A 465 -4.13 16.77 13.60
CA ILE A 465 -3.31 17.69 14.39
C ILE A 465 -2.13 18.17 13.56
N SER A 466 -1.92 19.48 13.53
CA SER A 466 -0.77 20.11 12.86
C SER A 466 -0.65 19.78 11.37
N ASP A 467 -1.74 19.37 10.75
CA ASP A 467 -1.81 19.10 9.32
C ASP A 467 -1.82 20.43 8.53
N ASN A 468 -1.10 20.45 7.41
CA ASN A 468 -0.97 21.61 6.55
C ASN A 468 -1.80 21.45 5.27
N PHE A 469 -2.85 22.25 5.11
CA PHE A 469 -3.76 22.20 3.98
C PHE A 469 -3.41 23.31 2.97
N LYS A 470 -2.82 22.94 1.84
CA LYS A 470 -2.52 23.84 0.72
C LYS A 470 -3.54 23.58 -0.38
N ARG A 471 -4.40 24.52 -0.68
CA ARG A 471 -5.39 24.41 -1.74
C ARG A 471 -5.11 25.37 -2.88
N PRO A 472 -5.44 25.01 -4.13
CA PRO A 472 -5.45 25.97 -5.23
C PRO A 472 -6.42 27.12 -4.92
N ASP A 473 -6.07 28.33 -5.31
CA ASP A 473 -6.74 29.62 -4.96
C ASP A 473 -8.23 29.69 -5.31
N ASN A 474 -8.75 28.80 -6.13
CA ASN A 474 -10.11 28.85 -6.67
C ASN A 474 -11.04 27.71 -6.21
N LYS A 475 -10.65 26.85 -5.25
CA LYS A 475 -11.51 25.80 -4.72
C LYS A 475 -11.63 25.89 -3.21
N ILE A 476 -12.73 26.47 -2.79
CA ILE A 476 -13.15 26.51 -1.38
C ILE A 476 -13.87 25.20 -1.10
N GLY A 477 -13.15 24.24 -0.59
CA GLY A 477 -13.76 23.07 0.01
C GLY A 477 -14.01 23.33 1.50
N THR A 478 -15.10 22.86 2.01
CA THR A 478 -15.37 22.84 3.45
C THR A 478 -14.73 21.61 4.06
N PHE A 479 -13.77 21.79 4.90
CA PHE A 479 -13.32 20.79 5.84
C PHE A 479 -14.40 20.71 6.93
N ASP A 480 -15.44 19.94 6.73
CA ASP A 480 -16.61 20.12 7.57
C ASP A 480 -17.52 18.88 7.68
N ARG A 481 -16.96 17.73 8.05
CA ARG A 481 -17.81 16.70 8.62
C ARG A 481 -17.13 16.00 9.77
N ILE A 482 -17.53 16.40 10.96
CA ILE A 482 -17.38 15.58 12.14
C ILE A 482 -18.73 14.88 12.31
N ALA A 483 -18.73 13.56 12.26
CA ALA A 483 -19.89 12.79 12.63
C ALA A 483 -20.27 13.15 14.08
N THR A 484 -21.54 13.31 14.32
CA THR A 484 -22.14 13.98 15.49
C THR A 484 -21.85 13.37 16.88
N ASN A 485 -21.03 12.33 16.99
CA ASN A 485 -20.79 11.60 18.25
C ASN A 485 -19.31 11.54 18.68
N ASN A 486 -18.42 12.35 18.13
CA ASN A 486 -16.98 12.10 18.24
C ASN A 486 -16.25 13.08 19.15
N ALA A 487 -15.36 12.55 19.96
CA ALA A 487 -14.36 13.29 20.72
C ALA A 487 -13.14 13.60 19.81
N ASP A 488 -13.37 14.26 18.68
CA ASP A 488 -12.34 14.51 17.70
C ASP A 488 -11.69 15.89 17.93
N VAL A 489 -10.40 15.95 17.69
CA VAL A 489 -9.65 17.21 17.69
C VAL A 489 -9.11 17.44 16.29
N TYR A 490 -9.54 18.50 15.65
CA TYR A 490 -8.92 18.93 14.41
C TYR A 490 -8.64 20.43 14.40
N TYR A 491 -7.65 20.82 13.62
CA TYR A 491 -7.29 22.20 13.38
C TYR A 491 -7.42 22.52 11.91
N ASN A 492 -8.36 23.40 11.57
CA ASN A 492 -8.63 23.81 10.20
C ASN A 492 -8.07 25.20 9.93
N ILE A 493 -6.93 25.29 9.24
CA ILE A 493 -6.30 26.56 8.91
C ILE A 493 -7.14 27.42 7.94
N PRO A 494 -7.75 26.89 6.86
CA PRO A 494 -8.60 27.70 6.00
C PRO A 494 -9.76 28.35 6.72
N ASN A 495 -10.43 27.65 7.60
CA ASN A 495 -11.56 28.18 8.37
C ASN A 495 -11.14 28.77 9.72
N LYS A 496 -9.84 28.77 10.02
CA LYS A 496 -9.26 29.34 11.25
C LYS A 496 -10.00 28.86 12.51
N LYS A 497 -10.23 27.55 12.59
CA LYS A 497 -10.92 26.94 13.74
C LYS A 497 -10.18 25.74 14.29
N GLN A 498 -10.37 25.49 15.58
CA GLN A 498 -9.89 24.31 16.29
C GLN A 498 -11.11 23.65 16.97
N VAL A 499 -11.22 22.35 16.89
CA VAL A 499 -12.36 21.60 17.40
C VAL A 499 -11.91 20.49 18.34
N TRP A 500 -12.61 20.35 19.46
CA TRP A 500 -12.42 19.28 20.44
C TRP A 500 -13.78 18.67 20.76
N GLY A 501 -14.15 17.60 20.11
CA GLY A 501 -15.46 17.01 20.27
C GLY A 501 -16.58 18.01 19.93
N LYS A 502 -17.37 18.38 20.95
CA LYS A 502 -18.44 19.38 20.81
C LYS A 502 -18.03 20.83 21.02
N HIS A 503 -16.74 21.09 21.24
CA HIS A 503 -16.20 22.43 21.47
C HIS A 503 -15.41 22.89 20.24
N GLU A 504 -15.73 24.07 19.72
CA GLU A 504 -15.01 24.71 18.60
C GLU A 504 -14.45 26.06 19.04
N ALA A 505 -13.15 26.28 18.83
CA ALA A 505 -12.52 27.59 18.99
C ALA A 505 -12.04 28.12 17.64
N ARG A 506 -12.44 29.35 17.29
CA ARG A 506 -12.03 30.03 16.06
C ARG A 506 -10.88 30.97 16.32
N ILE A 507 -9.89 30.96 15.43
CA ILE A 507 -8.75 31.90 15.48
C ILE A 507 -9.28 33.33 15.43
N PRO A 508 -8.72 34.26 16.24
CA PRO A 508 -9.17 35.63 16.28
C PRO A 508 -9.22 36.29 14.90
N THR A 509 -10.32 36.94 14.60
CA THR A 509 -10.54 37.71 13.37
C THR A 509 -10.83 39.15 13.72
N SER A 510 -10.68 40.05 12.74
CA SER A 510 -11.02 41.46 12.90
C SER A 510 -12.12 41.86 11.92
N VAL A 511 -13.14 42.54 12.40
CA VAL A 511 -14.23 43.11 11.62
C VAL A 511 -14.24 44.62 11.81
N THR A 512 -14.35 45.37 10.73
CA THR A 512 -14.54 46.81 10.82
C THR A 512 -16.01 47.15 10.99
N LEU A 513 -16.35 47.79 12.09
CA LEU A 513 -17.69 48.28 12.36
C LEU A 513 -17.81 49.71 11.85
N ALA A 514 -18.72 49.98 10.91
CA ALA A 514 -18.94 51.29 10.35
C ALA A 514 -19.53 52.26 11.39
N ASP A 515 -19.28 53.56 11.24
CA ASP A 515 -19.82 54.59 12.08
C ASP A 515 -21.34 54.81 11.85
N ASN A 516 -22.06 55.25 12.85
CA ASN A 516 -23.47 55.66 12.77
C ASN A 516 -24.37 54.54 12.18
N GLN A 517 -24.24 53.33 12.67
CA GLN A 517 -25.01 52.17 12.21
C GLN A 517 -26.05 51.77 13.23
N THR A 518 -27.17 51.19 12.76
CA THR A 518 -28.23 50.63 13.63
C THR A 518 -28.49 49.18 13.21
N ALA A 519 -28.19 48.24 14.12
CA ALA A 519 -28.47 46.80 13.97
C ALA A 519 -27.99 46.17 12.67
N VAL A 520 -26.77 46.55 12.22
CA VAL A 520 -26.11 45.99 11.02
C VAL A 520 -25.38 44.71 11.39
N THR A 521 -25.33 43.73 10.48
CA THR A 521 -24.66 42.47 10.73
C THR A 521 -23.15 42.67 10.87
N THR A 522 -22.53 41.95 11.81
CA THR A 522 -21.08 41.81 11.92
C THR A 522 -20.50 40.82 10.88
N GLY A 523 -21.35 40.07 10.18
CA GLY A 523 -20.97 38.92 9.36
C GLY A 523 -20.86 37.60 10.14
N LEU A 524 -20.95 37.65 11.48
CA LEU A 524 -20.94 36.43 12.31
C LEU A 524 -22.33 35.83 12.42
N THR A 525 -22.48 34.58 11.98
CA THR A 525 -23.71 33.82 12.00
C THR A 525 -23.50 32.44 12.61
N PHE A 526 -24.53 31.91 13.27
CA PHE A 526 -24.51 30.66 14.00
C PHE A 526 -25.78 29.86 13.69
N ALA A 527 -25.60 28.64 13.14
CA ALA A 527 -26.74 27.79 12.78
C ALA A 527 -27.24 27.01 14.01
N GLU A 528 -28.52 27.16 14.37
CA GLU A 528 -29.15 26.47 15.51
C GLU A 528 -29.06 24.94 15.41
N ALA A 529 -29.08 24.38 14.19
CA ALA A 529 -29.00 22.93 14.00
C ALA A 529 -27.71 22.30 14.54
N SER A 530 -26.63 23.10 14.70
CA SER A 530 -25.32 22.64 15.11
C SER A 530 -24.67 23.41 16.27
N ILE A 531 -25.34 24.46 16.79
CA ILE A 531 -24.75 25.37 17.78
C ILE A 531 -25.80 25.75 18.83
N ASN A 532 -25.49 25.49 20.10
CA ASN A 532 -26.35 25.86 21.22
C ASN A 532 -25.86 27.11 21.95
N ASP A 533 -24.55 27.21 22.19
CA ASP A 533 -23.97 28.30 22.96
C ASP A 533 -22.70 28.82 22.29
N VAL A 534 -22.52 30.13 22.24
CA VAL A 534 -21.37 30.81 21.66
C VAL A 534 -20.83 31.82 22.67
N LYS A 535 -19.51 31.72 22.91
CA LYS A 535 -18.76 32.71 23.68
C LYS A 535 -17.81 33.45 22.76
N ILE A 536 -17.84 34.77 22.76
CA ILE A 536 -16.99 35.63 21.94
C ILE A 536 -16.16 36.54 22.85
N SER A 537 -14.89 36.24 23.01
CA SER A 537 -13.96 37.17 23.65
C SER A 537 -13.55 38.22 22.62
N TYR A 538 -13.65 39.50 22.95
CA TYR A 538 -13.42 40.53 21.96
C TYR A 538 -12.67 41.75 22.49
N LYS A 539 -12.09 42.51 21.55
CA LYS A 539 -11.56 43.84 21.76
C LYS A 539 -12.11 44.78 20.70
N ILE A 540 -12.64 45.90 21.14
CA ILE A 540 -13.03 47.02 20.27
C ILE A 540 -11.99 48.15 20.44
N ILE A 541 -11.56 48.74 19.35
CA ILE A 541 -10.76 49.95 19.30
C ILE A 541 -11.49 50.97 18.41
N ARG A 542 -11.78 52.15 18.95
CA ARG A 542 -12.44 53.23 18.21
C ARG A 542 -11.79 54.56 18.55
N GLY A 543 -10.99 55.09 17.62
CA GLY A 543 -10.15 56.26 17.91
C GLY A 543 -9.13 55.93 19.02
N THR A 544 -9.15 56.66 20.11
CA THR A 544 -8.30 56.46 21.30
C THR A 544 -8.93 55.51 22.33
N GLU A 545 -10.21 55.20 22.17
CA GLU A 545 -10.97 54.42 23.15
C GLU A 545 -10.88 52.92 22.88
N SER A 546 -10.77 52.13 23.93
CA SER A 546 -10.78 50.69 23.84
C SER A 546 -11.78 50.06 24.82
N ARG A 547 -12.32 48.92 24.37
CA ARG A 547 -13.23 48.09 25.15
C ARG A 547 -12.82 46.62 24.98
N VAL A 548 -12.73 45.89 26.07
CA VAL A 548 -12.48 44.46 26.10
C VAL A 548 -13.63 43.79 26.82
N GLY A 549 -14.14 42.70 26.26
CA GLY A 549 -15.28 42.03 26.86
C GLY A 549 -15.52 40.63 26.31
N THR A 550 -16.62 40.06 26.82
CA THR A 550 -17.13 38.75 26.40
C THR A 550 -18.61 38.87 26.06
N LEU A 551 -18.98 38.40 24.86
CA LEU A 551 -20.38 38.17 24.51
C LEU A 551 -20.69 36.69 24.73
N GLU A 552 -21.80 36.39 25.36
CA GLU A 552 -22.34 35.04 25.47
C GLU A 552 -23.71 35.01 24.75
N ILE A 553 -23.81 34.11 23.77
CA ILE A 553 -25.02 33.97 22.94
C ILE A 553 -25.58 32.57 23.13
N ALA A 554 -26.79 32.46 23.66
CA ALA A 554 -27.52 31.20 23.73
C ALA A 554 -28.50 31.10 22.57
N ILE A 555 -28.58 29.92 21.93
CA ILE A 555 -29.41 29.67 20.75
C ILE A 555 -30.22 28.40 21.00
N LYS A 556 -31.54 28.50 21.03
CA LYS A 556 -32.40 27.33 21.24
C LYS A 556 -33.85 27.58 20.79
N SER A 557 -34.41 26.57 20.12
CA SER A 557 -35.84 26.50 19.79
C SER A 557 -36.36 27.73 19.05
N GLY A 558 -35.62 28.21 18.05
CA GLY A 558 -36.00 29.35 17.23
C GLY A 558 -35.79 30.72 17.90
N ALA A 559 -35.08 30.75 19.03
CA ALA A 559 -34.80 31.98 19.77
C ALA A 559 -33.29 32.13 20.04
N SER A 560 -32.84 33.35 20.21
CA SER A 560 -31.49 33.66 20.66
C SER A 560 -31.48 34.80 21.67
N SER A 561 -30.55 34.72 22.63
CA SER A 561 -30.28 35.77 23.61
C SER A 561 -28.80 36.09 23.64
N ILE A 562 -28.46 37.30 24.07
CA ILE A 562 -27.09 37.76 24.19
C ILE A 562 -26.89 38.49 25.53
N SER A 563 -25.75 38.19 26.18
CA SER A 563 -25.20 39.01 27.25
C SER A 563 -23.86 39.61 26.80
N ASP A 564 -23.52 40.78 27.35
CA ASP A 564 -22.30 41.50 27.02
C ASP A 564 -21.65 42.02 28.33
N ASP A 565 -20.57 41.39 28.71
CA ASP A 565 -19.78 41.76 29.91
C ASP A 565 -18.43 42.35 29.47
N TYR A 566 -18.16 43.60 29.88
CA TYR A 566 -16.98 44.31 29.37
C TYR A 566 -16.44 45.38 30.32
N GLU A 567 -15.19 45.68 30.09
CA GLU A 567 -14.49 46.86 30.62
C GLU A 567 -14.05 47.77 29.47
N GLN A 568 -14.06 49.11 29.71
CA GLN A 568 -13.68 50.10 28.69
C GLN A 568 -12.96 51.30 29.30
N THR A 569 -12.07 51.90 28.53
CA THR A 569 -11.34 53.14 28.91
C THR A 569 -12.27 54.36 28.90
N ALA A 570 -13.15 54.41 27.90
CA ALA A 570 -14.27 55.33 27.80
C ALA A 570 -15.33 54.74 26.86
N ALA A 571 -16.50 55.38 26.73
CA ALA A 571 -17.62 54.87 25.95
C ALA A 571 -17.27 54.73 24.47
N THR A 572 -17.05 53.52 23.97
CA THR A 572 -16.79 53.25 22.54
C THR A 572 -17.99 53.47 21.64
N GLY A 573 -19.19 53.67 22.23
CA GLY A 573 -20.44 53.85 21.51
C GLY A 573 -20.82 52.66 20.61
N VAL A 574 -20.41 51.45 20.98
CA VAL A 574 -20.76 50.21 20.29
C VAL A 574 -21.64 49.35 21.20
N SER A 575 -22.72 48.83 20.66
CA SER A 575 -23.58 47.83 21.33
C SER A 575 -23.89 46.68 20.40
N PHE A 576 -24.10 45.51 20.97
CA PHE A 576 -24.38 44.28 20.22
C PHE A 576 -25.81 43.79 20.48
N THR A 577 -26.40 43.20 19.47
CA THR A 577 -27.68 42.50 19.53
C THR A 577 -27.57 41.21 18.70
N VAL A 578 -28.42 40.23 19.01
CA VAL A 578 -28.53 39.01 18.20
C VAL A 578 -29.96 38.93 17.66
N THR A 579 -30.08 38.53 16.40
CA THR A 579 -31.39 38.23 15.79
C THR A 579 -31.40 36.81 15.30
N HIS A 580 -32.52 36.11 15.48
CA HIS A 580 -32.72 34.75 15.02
C HIS A 580 -33.78 34.74 13.91
N SER A 581 -33.42 34.09 12.76
CA SER A 581 -34.36 33.93 11.65
C SER A 581 -33.93 32.72 10.80
N GLY A 582 -34.91 31.88 10.42
CA GLY A 582 -34.66 30.71 9.57
C GLY A 582 -33.65 29.72 10.14
N GLY A 583 -33.59 29.53 11.47
CA GLY A 583 -32.64 28.63 12.13
C GLY A 583 -31.24 29.21 12.25
N ILE A 584 -31.04 30.51 12.01
CA ILE A 584 -29.71 31.16 12.06
C ILE A 584 -29.77 32.34 13.04
N ALA A 585 -28.90 32.35 14.03
CA ALA A 585 -28.62 33.49 14.88
C ALA A 585 -27.53 34.37 14.23
N THR A 586 -27.80 35.68 14.11
CA THR A 586 -26.91 36.66 13.50
C THR A 586 -26.54 37.72 14.52
N LEU A 587 -25.22 37.89 14.77
CA LEU A 587 -24.69 38.97 15.61
C LEU A 587 -24.70 40.28 14.84
N LYS A 588 -25.37 41.27 15.41
CA LYS A 588 -25.48 42.62 14.88
C LYS A 588 -24.87 43.66 15.81
N TYR A 589 -24.50 44.80 15.26
CA TYR A 589 -23.96 45.91 16.03
C TYR A 589 -24.70 47.23 15.73
N THR A 590 -24.67 48.10 16.69
CA THR A 590 -25.10 49.51 16.59
C THR A 590 -23.95 50.39 17.03
N THR A 591 -23.68 51.47 16.30
CA THR A 591 -22.62 52.43 16.61
C THR A 591 -23.19 53.85 16.68
N THR A 592 -22.79 54.62 17.69
CA THR A 592 -23.08 56.04 17.76
C THR A 592 -22.33 56.82 16.69
N ASN A 593 -22.83 58.00 16.33
CA ASN A 593 -22.14 58.89 15.40
C ASN A 593 -20.96 59.59 16.08
N THR A 594 -19.75 59.21 15.77
CA THR A 594 -18.49 59.82 16.26
C THR A 594 -17.59 60.28 15.14
N GLY A 595 -17.92 59.99 13.87
CA GLY A 595 -17.07 60.21 12.71
C GLY A 595 -15.96 59.17 12.54
N ALA A 596 -15.89 58.13 13.37
CA ALA A 596 -14.86 57.12 13.31
C ALA A 596 -15.45 55.69 13.27
N THR A 597 -14.87 54.83 12.46
CA THR A 597 -15.12 53.38 12.47
C THR A 597 -14.51 52.73 13.70
N ALA A 598 -15.02 51.56 14.09
CA ALA A 598 -14.44 50.76 15.15
C ALA A 598 -13.83 49.43 14.58
N SER A 599 -12.70 49.02 15.13
CA SER A 599 -12.17 47.68 14.91
C SER A 599 -12.67 46.72 15.96
N PHE A 600 -13.32 45.64 15.55
CA PHE A 600 -13.84 44.58 16.41
C PHE A 600 -12.98 43.31 16.18
N VAL A 601 -12.01 43.08 17.04
CA VAL A 601 -11.21 41.85 17.06
C VAL A 601 -11.94 40.86 17.96
N ASN A 602 -12.19 39.66 17.45
CA ASN A 602 -12.97 38.64 18.16
C ASN A 602 -12.30 37.25 18.07
N ALA A 603 -12.43 36.50 19.17
CA ALA A 603 -12.13 35.09 19.26
C ALA A 603 -13.40 34.36 19.69
N ILE A 604 -13.79 33.32 18.98
CA ILE A 604 -15.09 32.66 19.13
C ILE A 604 -14.89 31.27 19.69
N GLU A 605 -15.61 30.92 20.73
CA GLU A 605 -15.74 29.57 21.27
C GLU A 605 -17.19 29.13 21.14
N ILE A 606 -17.39 27.92 20.60
CA ILE A 606 -18.73 27.35 20.38
C ILE A 606 -18.84 26.06 21.19
N PHE A 607 -19.96 25.91 21.87
CA PHE A 607 -20.32 24.75 22.67
C PHE A 607 -21.59 24.10 22.07
N ASN A 608 -21.49 22.83 21.64
CA ASN A 608 -22.54 22.09 20.93
C ASN A 608 -23.21 21.03 21.81
#